data_2ce1e3db455d7694abe16b1ada11c389
#
_entry.id   2ce1e3db455d7694abe16b1ada11c389
#
_cell.length_a   1.000
_cell.length_b   1.000
_cell.length_c   1.000
_cell.angle_alpha   90.00
_cell.angle_beta   90.00
_cell.angle_gamma   90.00
#
_symmetry.space_group_name_H-M   'P 1'
#
loop_
_entity.id
_entity.type
_entity.pdbx_description
1 polymer ?
#
loop_
_entity_poly.entity_id
_entity_poly.type
_entity_poly.pdbx_seq_one_letter_code
_entity_poly.pdbx_strand_id
1 'polypeptide(L)'
;MNKILYPFFLLTLSSFTSFAKDTPNFIIIYMDDLGWHQTSVRMMDSEPMSKHSFYKTPNVERLAEMGMCFSNGYAPTATCTGSRVSIQFGQTSARTQYRYVFDVYHKKQRPNGYAGQYSLADSVKTAGKNYITAHFGKGCLLYTSPSP
;
A
#
# COMPACT_ATOMS: atom_id res chain seq x y z
N MET A 1 -21.85 41.57 -49.19
CA MET A 1 -21.56 41.55 -47.75
C MET A 1 -22.16 40.25 -47.19
N ASN A 2 -21.38 39.18 -47.19
CA ASN A 2 -21.83 37.87 -46.70
C ASN A 2 -21.45 37.72 -45.21
N LYS A 3 -22.45 37.68 -44.34
CA LYS A 3 -22.27 37.40 -42.93
C LYS A 3 -22.20 35.86 -42.73
N ILE A 4 -21.00 35.37 -42.43
CA ILE A 4 -20.79 33.96 -42.04
C ILE A 4 -21.22 33.82 -40.59
N LEU A 5 -22.30 33.12 -40.36
CA LEU A 5 -22.75 32.71 -39.03
C LEU A 5 -21.96 31.47 -38.61
N TYR A 6 -21.08 31.61 -37.59
CA TYR A 6 -20.46 30.45 -36.95
C TYR A 6 -21.46 29.82 -35.95
N PRO A 7 -21.78 28.54 -36.05
CA PRO A 7 -22.53 27.88 -35.01
C PRO A 7 -21.60 27.67 -33.79
N PHE A 8 -22.01 28.29 -32.69
CA PHE A 8 -21.35 28.11 -31.37
C PHE A 8 -21.70 26.70 -30.89
N PHE A 9 -20.79 25.76 -31.06
CA PHE A 9 -20.92 24.39 -30.58
C PHE A 9 -20.68 24.39 -29.06
N LEU A 10 -21.77 24.44 -28.30
CA LEU A 10 -21.74 24.37 -26.84
C LEU A 10 -21.40 22.95 -26.44
N LEU A 11 -20.13 22.67 -26.16
CA LEU A 11 -19.63 21.41 -25.64
C LEU A 11 -20.09 21.33 -24.17
N THR A 12 -21.22 20.70 -23.90
CA THR A 12 -21.65 20.38 -22.55
C THR A 12 -20.74 19.29 -21.99
N LEU A 13 -19.78 19.72 -21.17
CA LEU A 13 -18.94 18.83 -20.37
C LEU A 13 -19.85 18.19 -19.29
N SER A 14 -20.45 17.05 -19.61
CA SER A 14 -21.16 16.24 -18.62
C SER A 14 -20.13 15.68 -17.64
N SER A 15 -19.99 16.36 -16.51
CA SER A 15 -19.22 15.86 -15.37
C SER A 15 -19.87 14.56 -14.89
N PHE A 16 -19.31 13.43 -15.23
CA PHE A 16 -19.63 12.15 -14.59
C PHE A 16 -19.19 12.21 -13.14
N THR A 17 -20.04 12.74 -12.27
CA THR A 17 -19.88 12.54 -10.84
C THR A 17 -20.23 11.09 -10.54
N SER A 18 -19.20 10.25 -10.53
CA SER A 18 -19.31 8.91 -9.98
C SER A 18 -19.52 9.06 -8.47
N PHE A 19 -20.76 9.02 -8.03
CA PHE A 19 -21.08 8.89 -6.61
C PHE A 19 -20.76 7.45 -6.21
N ALA A 20 -19.55 7.23 -5.70
CA ALA A 20 -19.31 6.04 -4.90
C ALA A 20 -20.16 6.16 -3.62
N LYS A 21 -21.33 5.53 -3.64
CA LYS A 21 -22.34 5.61 -2.57
C LYS A 21 -21.88 4.88 -1.29
N ASP A 22 -20.93 3.98 -1.42
CA ASP A 22 -20.45 3.14 -0.32
C ASP A 22 -18.98 3.42 -0.02
N THR A 23 -18.69 3.46 1.28
CA THR A 23 -17.32 3.56 1.79
C THR A 23 -16.59 2.25 1.52
N PRO A 24 -15.49 2.23 0.76
CA PRO A 24 -14.77 0.98 0.48
C PRO A 24 -14.14 0.42 1.75
N ASN A 25 -14.09 -0.90 1.85
CA ASN A 25 -13.26 -1.59 2.83
C ASN A 25 -11.85 -1.75 2.28
N PHE A 26 -10.86 -1.64 3.17
CA PHE A 26 -9.45 -1.81 2.81
C PHE A 26 -8.88 -3.04 3.50
N ILE A 27 -8.33 -3.95 2.71
CA ILE A 27 -7.59 -5.13 3.22
C ILE A 27 -6.17 -5.04 2.67
N ILE A 28 -5.19 -4.97 3.57
CA ILE A 28 -3.77 -4.99 3.21
C ILE A 28 -3.22 -6.35 3.63
N ILE A 29 -2.80 -7.16 2.64
CA ILE A 29 -2.14 -8.44 2.86
C ILE A 29 -0.65 -8.22 2.66
N TYR A 30 0.10 -8.23 3.77
CA TYR A 30 1.54 -8.01 3.76
C TYR A 30 2.28 -9.29 4.09
N MET A 31 2.88 -9.90 3.08
CA MET A 31 3.62 -11.16 3.21
C MET A 31 5.05 -10.87 3.66
N ASP A 32 5.51 -11.66 4.65
CA ASP A 32 6.88 -11.59 5.16
C ASP A 32 7.77 -12.54 4.36
N ASP A 33 8.99 -12.11 4.06
CA ASP A 33 10.02 -12.89 3.36
C ASP A 33 9.57 -13.51 2.01
N LEU A 34 8.56 -12.94 1.36
CA LEU A 34 8.16 -13.35 0.02
C LEU A 34 8.91 -12.54 -1.04
N GLY A 35 9.73 -13.22 -1.82
CA GLY A 35 10.43 -12.62 -2.94
C GLY A 35 9.50 -12.32 -4.12
N TRP A 36 9.82 -11.31 -4.88
CA TRP A 36 9.08 -10.85 -6.06
C TRP A 36 8.75 -11.97 -7.07
N HIS A 37 9.63 -12.93 -7.27
CA HIS A 37 9.47 -14.05 -8.19
C HIS A 37 8.94 -15.34 -7.54
N GLN A 38 8.56 -15.31 -6.26
CA GLN A 38 8.19 -16.51 -5.50
C GLN A 38 6.68 -16.79 -5.51
N THR A 39 5.96 -16.29 -6.51
CA THR A 39 4.57 -16.66 -6.78
C THR A 39 4.43 -17.28 -8.17
N SER A 40 3.28 -17.89 -8.46
CA SER A 40 2.95 -18.35 -9.80
C SER A 40 2.40 -17.25 -10.72
N VAL A 41 2.30 -16.01 -10.24
CA VAL A 41 1.94 -14.83 -11.04
C VAL A 41 3.16 -14.33 -11.79
N ARG A 42 3.01 -14.07 -13.08
CA ARG A 42 4.05 -13.39 -13.87
C ARG A 42 4.01 -11.89 -13.55
N MET A 43 5.04 -11.41 -12.88
CA MET A 43 5.13 -10.01 -12.44
C MET A 43 5.57 -9.04 -13.55
N MET A 44 6.26 -9.55 -14.58
CA MET A 44 6.75 -8.76 -15.72
C MET A 44 6.74 -9.62 -16.98
N ASP A 45 6.08 -9.17 -18.05
CA ASP A 45 5.92 -9.97 -19.28
C ASP A 45 7.25 -10.19 -20.00
N SER A 46 8.13 -9.20 -19.99
CA SER A 46 9.47 -9.27 -20.60
C SER A 46 10.46 -10.16 -19.85
N GLU A 47 10.14 -10.56 -18.60
CA GLU A 47 11.04 -11.33 -17.74
C GLU A 47 10.42 -12.68 -17.36
N PRO A 48 10.82 -13.77 -18.02
CA PRO A 48 10.29 -15.11 -17.74
C PRO A 48 10.53 -15.59 -16.30
N MET A 49 11.64 -15.14 -15.68
CA MET A 49 11.99 -15.47 -14.29
C MET A 49 11.14 -14.72 -13.27
N SER A 50 10.26 -13.82 -13.69
CA SER A 50 9.38 -13.07 -12.81
C SER A 50 8.23 -13.89 -12.22
N LYS A 51 8.15 -15.18 -12.54
CA LYS A 51 7.24 -16.13 -11.91
C LYS A 51 7.99 -17.41 -11.55
N HIS A 52 7.57 -18.06 -10.48
CA HIS A 52 8.16 -19.33 -10.08
C HIS A 52 7.37 -20.50 -10.65
N SER A 53 8.08 -21.52 -11.16
CA SER A 53 7.43 -22.72 -11.74
C SER A 53 6.98 -23.73 -10.67
N PHE A 54 7.66 -23.73 -9.52
CA PHE A 54 7.41 -24.70 -8.45
C PHE A 54 6.26 -24.26 -7.53
N TYR A 55 6.25 -22.99 -7.09
CA TYR A 55 5.21 -22.48 -6.19
C TYR A 55 3.87 -22.35 -6.92
N LYS A 56 2.81 -22.83 -6.29
CA LYS A 56 1.44 -22.71 -6.76
C LYS A 56 0.67 -21.77 -5.84
N THR A 57 0.29 -20.63 -6.36
CA THR A 57 -0.40 -19.56 -5.61
C THR A 57 -1.70 -19.15 -6.32
N PRO A 58 -2.68 -20.06 -6.47
CA PRO A 58 -3.86 -19.84 -7.31
C PRO A 58 -4.72 -18.66 -6.84
N ASN A 59 -4.77 -18.38 -5.55
CA ASN A 59 -5.51 -17.23 -5.05
C ASN A 59 -4.81 -15.90 -5.34
N VAL A 60 -3.46 -15.89 -5.43
CA VAL A 60 -2.72 -14.70 -5.86
C VAL A 60 -2.91 -14.48 -7.36
N GLU A 61 -2.97 -15.56 -8.15
CA GLU A 61 -3.31 -15.49 -9.58
C GLU A 61 -4.68 -14.84 -9.76
N ARG A 62 -5.69 -15.32 -9.03
CA ARG A 62 -7.05 -14.72 -9.08
C ARG A 62 -7.07 -13.24 -8.70
N LEU A 63 -6.31 -12.82 -7.70
CA LEU A 63 -6.18 -11.41 -7.33
C LEU A 63 -5.52 -10.61 -8.46
N ALA A 64 -4.49 -11.13 -9.09
CA ALA A 64 -3.83 -10.49 -10.22
C ALA A 64 -4.75 -10.34 -11.44
N GLU A 65 -5.60 -11.32 -11.71
CA GLU A 65 -6.62 -11.27 -12.78
C GLU A 65 -7.72 -10.26 -12.50
N MET A 66 -8.08 -10.05 -11.24
CA MET A 66 -9.16 -9.12 -10.82
C MET A 66 -8.69 -7.69 -10.64
N GLY A 67 -7.38 -7.45 -10.60
CA GLY A 67 -6.80 -6.18 -10.24
C GLY A 67 -5.65 -5.76 -11.15
N MET A 68 -4.73 -5.00 -10.56
CA MET A 68 -3.55 -4.51 -11.26
C MET A 68 -2.28 -5.09 -10.62
N CYS A 69 -1.39 -5.61 -11.45
CA CYS A 69 -0.09 -6.10 -11.04
C CYS A 69 0.98 -5.03 -11.29
N PHE A 70 1.74 -4.66 -10.26
CA PHE A 70 2.81 -3.67 -10.35
C PHE A 70 4.16 -4.35 -10.47
N SER A 71 4.77 -4.31 -11.66
CA SER A 71 6.07 -4.92 -11.93
C SER A 71 7.22 -4.23 -11.19
N ASN A 72 7.09 -2.94 -10.92
CA ASN A 72 8.11 -2.10 -10.28
C ASN A 72 7.74 -1.68 -8.85
N GLY A 73 7.14 -2.60 -8.09
CA GLY A 73 6.88 -2.40 -6.66
C GLY A 73 8.13 -2.75 -5.84
N TYR A 74 8.64 -1.80 -5.06
CA TYR A 74 9.85 -1.98 -4.25
C TYR A 74 9.55 -1.94 -2.77
N ALA A 75 10.07 -2.90 -2.03
CA ALA A 75 10.07 -2.83 -0.57
C ALA A 75 11.02 -1.70 -0.11
N PRO A 76 10.63 -0.91 0.90
CA PRO A 76 11.42 0.24 1.35
C PRO A 76 12.73 -0.14 2.03
N THR A 77 12.85 -1.35 2.56
CA THR A 77 14.09 -1.95 3.08
C THR A 77 14.09 -3.46 2.89
N ALA A 78 15.26 -4.08 3.07
CA ALA A 78 15.42 -5.53 3.08
C ALA A 78 15.02 -6.18 4.42
N THR A 79 14.58 -5.42 5.41
CA THR A 79 14.22 -5.92 6.73
C THR A 79 12.74 -5.73 7.06
N CYS A 80 12.18 -6.68 7.82
CA CYS A 80 10.78 -6.67 8.21
C CYS A 80 10.39 -5.40 8.98
N THR A 81 11.17 -4.98 9.97
CA THR A 81 10.87 -3.81 10.80
C THR A 81 10.81 -2.53 9.97
N GLY A 82 11.84 -2.24 9.19
CA GLY A 82 11.88 -1.03 8.37
C GLY A 82 10.76 -0.97 7.34
N SER A 83 10.46 -2.09 6.71
CA SER A 83 9.37 -2.18 5.72
C SER A 83 8.00 -2.02 6.36
N ARG A 84 7.77 -2.61 7.54
CA ARG A 84 6.50 -2.49 8.26
C ARG A 84 6.28 -1.10 8.82
N VAL A 85 7.32 -0.45 9.35
CA VAL A 85 7.28 0.96 9.74
C VAL A 85 6.90 1.84 8.55
N SER A 86 7.56 1.62 7.42
CA SER A 86 7.30 2.41 6.21
C SER A 86 5.86 2.31 5.73
N ILE A 87 5.28 1.12 5.72
CA ILE A 87 3.88 0.91 5.32
C ILE A 87 2.90 1.55 6.32
N GLN A 88 3.17 1.41 7.63
CA GLN A 88 2.29 1.93 8.67
C GLN A 88 2.22 3.46 8.68
N PHE A 89 3.31 4.13 8.38
CA PHE A 89 3.40 5.59 8.46
C PHE A 89 3.55 6.27 7.10
N GLY A 90 3.48 5.54 5.99
CA GLY A 90 3.60 6.11 4.65
C GLY A 90 4.93 6.84 4.42
N GLN A 91 6.03 6.38 5.04
CA GLN A 91 7.32 7.05 5.01
C GLN A 91 8.43 6.10 4.56
N THR A 92 9.40 6.64 3.82
CA THR A 92 10.57 5.85 3.43
C THR A 92 11.44 5.52 4.64
N SER A 93 12.23 4.44 4.54
CA SER A 93 13.19 4.05 5.57
C SER A 93 14.26 5.11 5.84
N ALA A 94 14.63 5.90 4.83
CA ALA A 94 15.54 7.03 4.99
C ALA A 94 14.95 8.10 5.92
N ARG A 95 13.64 8.35 5.82
CA ARG A 95 12.95 9.32 6.69
C ARG A 95 12.67 8.76 8.08
N THR A 96 12.27 7.49 8.16
CA THR A 96 11.97 6.83 9.43
C THR A 96 13.20 6.49 10.24
N GLN A 97 14.37 6.37 9.60
CA GLN A 97 15.63 5.90 10.18
C GLN A 97 15.59 4.43 10.65
N TYR A 98 14.52 3.69 10.33
CA TYR A 98 14.41 2.27 10.63
C TYR A 98 14.93 1.45 9.45
N ARG A 99 16.11 0.89 9.58
CA ARG A 99 16.79 0.08 8.55
C ARG A 99 16.96 -1.37 8.95
N TYR A 100 17.11 -1.62 10.25
CA TYR A 100 17.39 -2.94 10.82
C TYR A 100 16.40 -3.29 11.92
N VAL A 101 16.26 -4.60 12.21
CA VAL A 101 15.37 -5.11 13.25
C VAL A 101 15.68 -4.51 14.62
N PHE A 102 16.97 -4.27 14.89
CA PHE A 102 17.44 -3.71 16.16
C PHE A 102 17.26 -2.20 16.31
N ASP A 103 16.92 -1.48 15.25
CA ASP A 103 16.68 -0.03 15.34
C ASP A 103 15.51 0.32 16.27
N VAL A 104 14.62 -0.64 16.53
CA VAL A 104 13.54 -0.52 17.52
C VAL A 104 14.06 -0.35 18.95
N TYR A 105 15.21 -0.96 19.27
CA TYR A 105 15.81 -0.94 20.61
C TYR A 105 16.68 0.29 20.87
N HIS A 106 17.10 0.98 19.82
CA HIS A 106 17.91 2.18 19.94
C HIS A 106 17.05 3.43 20.13
N LYS A 107 16.53 3.62 21.35
CA LYS A 107 15.74 4.80 21.78
C LYS A 107 16.36 6.17 21.41
N LYS A 108 17.66 6.22 21.17
CA LYS A 108 18.37 7.45 20.77
C LYS A 108 17.98 7.98 19.40
N GLN A 109 17.47 7.12 18.50
CA GLN A 109 17.12 7.52 17.14
C GLN A 109 15.72 8.16 17.04
N ARG A 110 14.80 7.79 17.95
CA ARG A 110 13.48 8.43 18.08
C ARG A 110 13.04 8.45 19.54
N PRO A 111 13.41 9.50 20.32
CA PRO A 111 13.07 9.59 21.74
C PRO A 111 11.56 9.51 22.01
N ASN A 112 10.76 10.00 21.09
CA ASN A 112 9.29 10.06 21.19
C ASN A 112 8.57 9.01 20.32
N GLY A 113 9.27 8.03 19.77
CA GLY A 113 8.68 7.04 18.87
C GLY A 113 8.02 7.68 17.65
N TYR A 114 6.74 7.39 17.46
CA TYR A 114 5.92 7.95 16.38
C TYR A 114 4.91 9.00 16.88
N ALA A 115 5.15 9.58 18.05
CA ALA A 115 4.25 10.59 18.62
C ALA A 115 4.02 11.73 17.62
N GLY A 116 2.76 12.08 17.42
CA GLY A 116 2.36 13.11 16.46
C GLY A 116 2.38 12.71 14.99
N GLN A 117 2.64 11.46 14.68
CA GLN A 117 2.53 10.94 13.30
C GLN A 117 1.26 10.10 13.15
N TYR A 118 0.56 10.32 12.05
CA TYR A 118 -0.60 9.51 11.70
C TYR A 118 -0.14 8.18 11.12
N SER A 119 -0.62 7.10 11.70
CA SER A 119 -0.52 5.77 11.10
C SER A 119 -1.55 5.61 9.98
N LEU A 120 -1.42 4.53 9.21
CA LEU A 120 -2.44 4.15 8.23
C LEU A 120 -3.82 3.97 8.89
N ALA A 121 -3.88 3.34 10.08
CA ALA A 121 -5.11 3.18 10.85
C ALA A 121 -5.71 4.53 11.29
N ASP A 122 -4.87 5.46 11.75
CA ASP A 122 -5.32 6.80 12.14
C ASP A 122 -5.85 7.57 10.93
N SER A 123 -5.17 7.46 9.79
CA SER A 123 -5.58 8.11 8.54
C SER A 123 -6.97 7.66 8.09
N VAL A 124 -7.25 6.35 8.18
CA VAL A 124 -8.56 5.80 7.83
C VAL A 124 -9.63 6.23 8.84
N LYS A 125 -9.34 6.23 10.15
CA LYS A 125 -10.27 6.66 11.20
C LYS A 125 -10.60 8.15 11.07
N THR A 126 -9.63 8.99 10.75
CA THR A 126 -9.84 10.46 10.59
C THR A 126 -10.62 10.81 9.32
N ALA A 127 -10.78 9.89 8.38
CA ALA A 127 -11.62 10.09 7.19
C ALA A 127 -13.13 10.28 7.52
N GLY A 128 -13.52 10.23 8.80
CA GLY A 128 -14.87 10.60 9.27
C GLY A 128 -15.97 9.61 8.89
N LYS A 129 -15.65 8.37 8.57
CA LYS A 129 -16.58 7.37 8.02
C LYS A 129 -16.78 6.14 8.91
N ASN A 130 -16.55 6.27 10.21
CA ASN A 130 -16.73 5.20 11.22
C ASN A 130 -15.98 3.89 10.89
N TYR A 131 -14.80 3.99 10.30
CA TYR A 131 -13.99 2.82 10.02
C TYR A 131 -13.52 2.14 11.30
N ILE A 132 -13.69 0.82 11.35
CA ILE A 132 -13.06 -0.04 12.34
C ILE A 132 -11.74 -0.55 11.73
N THR A 133 -10.66 -0.47 12.49
CA THR A 133 -9.35 -0.93 12.06
C THR A 133 -8.91 -2.12 12.89
N ALA A 134 -8.30 -3.12 12.26
CA ALA A 134 -7.75 -4.28 12.93
C ALA A 134 -6.39 -4.64 12.32
N HIS A 135 -5.52 -5.23 13.14
CA HIS A 135 -4.23 -5.75 12.73
C HIS A 135 -4.09 -7.19 13.20
N PHE A 136 -3.72 -8.08 12.29
CA PHE A 136 -3.52 -9.49 12.58
C PHE A 136 -2.11 -9.92 12.17
N GLY A 137 -1.46 -10.69 13.00
CA GLY A 137 -0.14 -11.25 12.72
C GLY A 137 1.04 -10.39 13.16
N LYS A 138 2.16 -10.52 12.47
CA LYS A 138 3.45 -9.94 12.87
C LYS A 138 3.49 -8.43 12.72
N GLY A 139 3.57 -7.70 13.84
CA GLY A 139 3.70 -6.23 13.86
C GLY A 139 5.14 -5.72 13.67
N CYS A 140 6.12 -6.38 14.27
CA CYS A 140 7.54 -5.98 14.34
C CYS A 140 7.83 -4.59 14.95
N LEU A 141 6.80 -3.87 15.37
CA LEU A 141 6.91 -2.50 15.88
C LEU A 141 6.89 -2.43 17.40
N LEU A 142 6.39 -3.47 18.04
CA LEU A 142 6.11 -3.48 19.46
C LEU A 142 6.45 -4.87 20.02
N TYR A 143 7.70 -5.05 20.40
CA TYR A 143 8.05 -6.19 21.26
C TYR A 143 7.62 -5.97 22.73
N THR A 144 6.96 -4.86 23.03
CA THR A 144 6.62 -4.43 24.39
C THR A 144 5.14 -4.18 24.65
N SER A 145 4.25 -4.39 23.68
CA SER A 145 2.80 -4.35 23.91
C SER A 145 2.22 -5.74 23.83
N PRO A 146 1.47 -6.20 24.85
CA PRO A 146 0.61 -7.35 24.67
C PRO A 146 -0.35 -7.07 23.53
N SER A 147 -0.48 -8.01 22.62
CA SER A 147 -1.53 -8.01 21.60
C SER A 147 -2.88 -7.92 22.31
N PRO A 148 -3.81 -7.06 21.86
CA PRO A 148 -5.15 -7.08 22.41
C PRO A 148 -5.85 -8.40 22.15
#